data_26f18a48e4be7ae2745c262cb9cfb432
#
_entry.id   26f18a48e4be7ae2745c262cb9cfb432
#
_cell.length_a   1.000
_cell.length_b   1.000
_cell.length_c   1.000
_cell.angle_alpha   90.00
_cell.angle_beta   90.00
_cell.angle_gamma   90.00
#
_symmetry.space_group_name_H-M   'P 1'
#
loop_
_entity.id
_entity.type
_entity.pdbx_description
1 polymer ?
#
loop_
_entity_poly.entity_id
_entity_poly.type
_entity_poly.pdbx_seq_one_letter_code
_entity_poly.pdbx_strand_id
1 'polypeptide(L)'
;MFDQFRRLGQLSGPGGVLPPLIAQTHSLEQQAARSGPATRRELLLLASRYAEYAGWMAQESGNDTSALWWTDRAVELATAGGDRELAVYAVSYTHL
;
A
#
# COMPACT_ATOMS: atom_id res chain seq x y z
N MET A 1 11.01 5.47 -7.13
CA MET A 1 9.80 4.82 -7.64
C MET A 1 8.53 5.39 -7.01
N PHE A 2 8.45 5.48 -5.68
CA PHE A 2 7.27 6.01 -4.99
C PHE A 2 6.95 7.46 -5.42
N ASP A 3 7.99 8.28 -5.57
CA ASP A 3 7.80 9.68 -6.01
C ASP A 3 7.24 9.79 -7.42
N GLN A 4 7.56 8.83 -8.29
CA GLN A 4 7.00 8.79 -9.64
C GLN A 4 5.49 8.54 -9.62
N PHE A 5 5.02 7.66 -8.73
CA PHE A 5 3.59 7.42 -8.57
C PHE A 5 2.86 8.66 -8.06
N ARG A 6 3.49 9.40 -7.15
CA ARG A 6 2.91 10.66 -6.66
C ARG A 6 2.76 11.67 -7.80
N ARG A 7 3.76 11.78 -8.67
CA ARG A 7 3.70 12.67 -9.85
C ARG A 7 2.60 12.25 -10.81
N LEU A 8 2.45 10.95 -11.06
CA LEU A 8 1.39 10.45 -11.91
C LEU A 8 0.01 10.80 -11.35
N GLY A 9 -0.17 10.68 -10.03
CA GLY A 9 -1.41 11.05 -9.37
C GLY A 9 -1.74 12.52 -9.53
N GLN A 10 -0.73 13.39 -9.49
CA GLN A 10 -0.90 14.82 -9.68
C GLN A 10 -1.24 15.19 -11.11
N LEU A 11 -0.68 14.46 -12.09
CA LEU A 11 -0.87 14.76 -13.52
C LEU A 11 -2.11 14.09 -14.10
N SER A 12 -2.41 12.85 -13.68
CA SER A 12 -3.44 12.02 -14.30
C SER A 12 -4.67 11.82 -13.41
N GLY A 13 -4.61 12.32 -12.16
CA GLY A 13 -5.65 12.08 -11.16
C GLY A 13 -5.49 10.71 -10.48
N PRO A 14 -6.32 10.46 -9.43
CA PRO A 14 -6.19 9.24 -8.62
C PRO A 14 -6.39 7.95 -9.40
N GLY A 15 -7.33 7.94 -10.34
CA GLY A 15 -7.64 6.75 -11.15
C GLY A 15 -6.51 6.34 -12.06
N GLY A 16 -5.68 7.32 -12.51
CA GLY A 16 -4.56 7.05 -13.41
C GLY A 16 -3.38 6.38 -12.73
N VAL A 17 -3.20 6.59 -11.42
CA VAL A 17 -2.06 6.04 -10.68
C VAL A 17 -2.41 4.73 -9.98
N LEU A 18 -3.68 4.43 -9.78
CA LEU A 18 -4.12 3.28 -9.01
C LEU A 18 -3.69 1.93 -9.60
N PRO A 19 -3.90 1.65 -10.92
CA PRO A 19 -3.46 0.36 -11.47
C PRO A 19 -1.97 0.08 -11.31
N PRO A 20 -1.04 1.01 -11.59
CA PRO A 20 0.38 0.76 -11.34
C PRO A 20 0.71 0.55 -9.87
N LEU A 21 0.03 1.22 -8.95
CA LEU A 21 0.22 0.99 -7.51
C LEU A 21 -0.19 -0.42 -7.10
N ILE A 22 -1.31 -0.90 -7.62
CA ILE A 22 -1.80 -2.25 -7.36
C ILE A 22 -0.79 -3.28 -7.89
N ALA A 23 -0.35 -3.11 -9.14
CA ALA A 23 0.61 -4.02 -9.75
C ALA A 23 1.93 -4.06 -8.97
N GLN A 24 2.44 -2.91 -8.53
CA GLN A 24 3.67 -2.83 -7.77
C GLN A 24 3.54 -3.48 -6.40
N THR A 25 2.39 -3.30 -5.73
CA THR A 25 2.13 -3.93 -4.44
C THR A 25 2.19 -5.46 -4.56
N HIS A 26 1.51 -6.02 -5.55
CA HIS A 26 1.52 -7.47 -5.78
C HIS A 26 2.90 -7.98 -6.16
N SER A 27 3.65 -7.23 -6.96
CA SER A 27 5.02 -7.59 -7.33
C SER A 27 5.91 -7.69 -6.10
N LEU A 28 5.81 -6.73 -5.18
CA LEU A 28 6.59 -6.73 -3.94
C LEU A 28 6.22 -7.91 -3.04
N GLU A 29 4.94 -8.25 -2.95
CA GLU A 29 4.48 -9.42 -2.19
C GLU A 29 5.05 -10.71 -2.75
N GLN A 30 5.06 -10.86 -4.08
CA GLN A 30 5.62 -12.04 -4.73
C GLN A 30 7.14 -12.15 -4.52
N GLN A 31 7.85 -11.03 -4.60
CA GLN A 31 9.28 -11.00 -4.33
C GLN A 31 9.57 -11.35 -2.86
N ALA A 32 8.76 -10.84 -1.94
CA ALA A 32 8.90 -11.15 -0.52
C ALA A 32 8.75 -12.64 -0.26
N ALA A 33 7.81 -13.31 -0.92
CA ALA A 33 7.57 -14.74 -0.75
C ALA A 33 8.77 -15.59 -1.18
N ARG A 34 9.62 -15.06 -2.06
CA ARG A 34 10.82 -15.75 -2.58
C ARG A 34 12.11 -15.31 -1.90
N SER A 35 12.03 -14.43 -0.92
CA SER A 35 13.21 -13.84 -0.28
C SER A 35 13.45 -14.44 1.10
N GLY A 36 14.67 -14.27 1.62
CA GLY A 36 15.02 -14.64 2.98
C GLY A 36 14.36 -13.71 4.00
N PRO A 37 14.41 -14.05 5.31
CA PRO A 37 13.62 -13.35 6.33
C PRO A 37 13.83 -11.84 6.40
N ALA A 38 15.08 -11.37 6.33
CA ALA A 38 15.38 -9.94 6.44
C ALA A 38 14.84 -9.17 5.23
N THR A 39 15.15 -9.63 4.03
CA THR A 39 14.69 -9.01 2.79
C THR A 39 13.16 -9.08 2.68
N ARG A 40 12.59 -10.20 3.10
CA ARG A 40 11.14 -10.38 3.11
C ARG A 40 10.45 -9.30 3.95
N ARG A 41 10.98 -9.02 5.15
CA ARG A 41 10.42 -7.98 6.01
C ARG A 41 10.47 -6.61 5.35
N GLU A 42 11.61 -6.26 4.75
CA GLU A 42 11.77 -4.98 4.07
C GLU A 42 10.79 -4.84 2.90
N LEU A 43 10.63 -5.90 2.11
CA LEU A 43 9.72 -5.88 0.97
C LEU A 43 8.26 -5.76 1.42
N LEU A 44 7.90 -6.43 2.51
CA LEU A 44 6.54 -6.36 3.05
C LEU A 44 6.23 -4.96 3.61
N LEU A 45 7.20 -4.33 4.28
CA LEU A 45 7.03 -2.95 4.76
C LEU A 45 6.87 -1.99 3.60
N LEU A 46 7.65 -2.14 2.54
CA LEU A 46 7.51 -1.31 1.34
C LEU A 46 6.15 -1.55 0.68
N ALA A 47 5.72 -2.80 0.56
CA ALA A 47 4.42 -3.14 -0.01
C ALA A 47 3.28 -2.52 0.81
N SER A 48 3.41 -2.46 2.14
CA SER A 48 2.40 -1.83 2.99
C SER A 48 2.22 -0.34 2.68
N ARG A 49 3.31 0.36 2.37
CA ARG A 49 3.24 1.78 2.00
C ARG A 49 2.56 1.98 0.66
N TYR A 50 2.82 1.11 -0.30
CA TYR A 50 2.12 1.16 -1.59
C TYR A 50 0.64 0.85 -1.43
N ALA A 51 0.29 -0.12 -0.57
CA ALA A 51 -1.11 -0.46 -0.28
C ALA A 51 -1.83 0.71 0.39
N GLU A 52 -1.18 1.39 1.32
CA GLU A 52 -1.74 2.58 1.98
C GLU A 52 -2.02 3.68 0.97
N TYR A 53 -1.07 3.94 0.07
CA TYR A 53 -1.23 4.95 -0.96
C TYR A 53 -2.35 4.56 -1.94
N ALA A 54 -2.45 3.27 -2.28
CA ALA A 54 -3.55 2.76 -3.11
C ALA A 54 -4.91 3.02 -2.44
N GLY A 55 -4.98 2.85 -1.12
CA GLY A 55 -6.18 3.17 -0.35
C GLY A 55 -6.57 4.64 -0.47
N TRP A 56 -5.61 5.53 -0.35
CA TRP A 56 -5.85 6.96 -0.51
C TRP A 56 -6.35 7.31 -1.91
N MET A 57 -5.72 6.74 -2.94
CA MET A 57 -6.12 6.99 -4.32
C MET A 57 -7.51 6.44 -4.61
N ALA A 58 -7.85 5.30 -4.04
CA ALA A 58 -9.20 4.75 -4.17
C ALA A 58 -10.24 5.66 -3.50
N GLN A 59 -9.92 6.18 -2.32
CA GLN A 59 -10.79 7.10 -1.61
C GLN A 59 -11.02 8.39 -2.40
N GLU A 60 -9.95 8.96 -2.95
CA GLU A 60 -10.05 10.18 -3.77
C GLU A 60 -10.82 9.93 -5.05
N SER A 61 -10.83 8.70 -5.57
CA SER A 61 -11.63 8.31 -6.72
C SER A 61 -13.10 8.04 -6.38
N GLY A 62 -13.47 8.12 -5.11
CA GLY A 62 -14.83 7.85 -4.65
C GLY A 62 -15.14 6.38 -4.44
N ASN A 63 -14.14 5.50 -4.45
CA ASN A 63 -14.32 4.07 -4.25
C ASN A 63 -13.99 3.68 -2.80
N ASP A 64 -14.96 3.90 -1.90
CA ASP A 64 -14.76 3.67 -0.48
C ASP A 64 -14.54 2.20 -0.12
N THR A 65 -15.19 1.29 -0.81
CA THR A 65 -15.01 -0.15 -0.59
C THR A 65 -13.58 -0.57 -0.89
N SER A 66 -13.05 -0.11 -2.02
CA SER A 66 -11.68 -0.39 -2.42
C SER A 66 -10.69 0.25 -1.46
N ALA A 67 -10.99 1.48 -1.00
CA ALA A 67 -10.14 2.20 -0.04
C ALA A 67 -10.01 1.42 1.27
N LEU A 68 -11.12 0.88 1.79
CA LEU A 68 -11.10 0.07 3.00
C LEU A 68 -10.31 -1.22 2.81
N TRP A 69 -10.49 -1.88 1.67
CA TRP A 69 -9.75 -3.11 1.36
C TRP A 69 -8.25 -2.86 1.37
N TRP A 70 -7.79 -1.78 0.72
CA TRP A 70 -6.37 -1.45 0.65
C TRP A 70 -5.80 -1.03 1.99
N THR A 71 -6.59 -0.32 2.80
CA THR A 71 -6.17 0.07 4.15
C THR A 71 -5.98 -1.16 5.03
N ASP A 72 -6.92 -2.11 4.97
CA ASP A 72 -6.80 -3.38 5.70
C ASP A 72 -5.60 -4.18 5.21
N ARG A 73 -5.36 -4.20 3.91
CA ARG A 73 -4.20 -4.90 3.34
C ARG A 73 -2.89 -4.27 3.80
N ALA A 74 -2.84 -2.93 3.91
CA ALA A 74 -1.66 -2.22 4.41
C ALA A 74 -1.35 -2.64 5.85
N VAL A 75 -2.36 -2.77 6.70
CA VAL A 75 -2.19 -3.25 8.08
C VAL A 75 -1.62 -4.67 8.09
N GLU A 76 -2.16 -5.57 7.29
CA GLU A 76 -1.69 -6.95 7.21
C GLU A 76 -0.22 -7.01 6.78
N LEU A 77 0.14 -6.25 5.75
CA LEU A 77 1.52 -6.22 5.24
C LEU A 77 2.48 -5.62 6.26
N ALA A 78 2.10 -4.53 6.91
CA ALA A 78 2.92 -3.90 7.94
C ALA A 78 3.13 -4.83 9.13
N THR A 79 2.09 -5.52 9.56
CA THR A 79 2.17 -6.49 10.66
C THR A 79 3.10 -7.65 10.30
N ALA A 80 2.96 -8.18 9.08
CA ALA A 80 3.83 -9.26 8.59
C ALA A 80 5.29 -8.80 8.47
N GLY A 81 5.51 -7.51 8.18
CA GLY A 81 6.85 -6.91 8.15
C GLY A 81 7.40 -6.53 9.51
N GLY A 82 6.58 -6.63 10.58
CA GLY A 82 7.00 -6.33 11.94
C GLY A 82 6.93 -4.85 12.32
N ASP A 83 6.25 -4.00 11.54
CA ASP A 83 6.10 -2.59 11.85
C ASP A 83 4.80 -2.35 12.63
N ARG A 84 4.93 -2.34 13.96
CA ARG A 84 3.79 -2.13 14.84
C ARG A 84 3.24 -0.71 14.79
N GLU A 85 4.12 0.27 14.64
CA GLU A 85 3.71 1.68 14.58
C GLU A 85 2.88 1.97 13.34
N LEU A 86 3.33 1.49 12.19
CA LEU A 86 2.60 1.68 10.93
C LEU A 86 1.27 0.95 10.96
N ALA A 87 1.23 -0.27 11.53
CA ALA A 87 0.00 -1.03 11.66
C ALA A 87 -1.02 -0.30 12.54
N VAL A 88 -0.59 0.26 13.67
CA VAL A 88 -1.45 1.04 14.57
C VAL A 88 -1.97 2.29 13.88
N TYR A 89 -1.10 2.99 13.14
CA TYR A 89 -1.50 4.17 12.39
C TYR A 89 -2.58 3.85 11.35
N ALA A 90 -2.40 2.78 10.59
CA ALA A 90 -3.36 2.37 9.57
C ALA A 90 -4.71 1.99 10.17
N VAL A 91 -4.72 1.30 11.31
CA VAL A 91 -5.95 0.97 12.04
C VAL A 91 -6.67 2.23 12.50
N SER A 92 -5.93 3.18 13.10
CA SER A 92 -6.50 4.45 13.55
C SER A 92 -7.13 5.23 12.40
N TYR A 93 -6.47 5.24 11.24
CA TYR A 93 -6.98 5.91 10.05
C TYR A 93 -8.27 5.27 9.55
N THR A 94 -8.35 3.94 9.59
CA THR A 94 -9.53 3.19 9.15
C THR A 94 -10.77 3.52 9.99
N HIS A 95 -10.57 3.78 11.27
CA HIS A 95 -11.67 4.05 12.20
C HIS A 95 -12.10 5.53 12.25
N LEU A 96 -11.42 6.40 11.54
CA LEU A 96 -11.82 7.79 11.43
C LEU A 96 -12.94 7.97 10.40
#